data_f23b84ce303458900e5ff08f837ad037
#
_entry.id   f23b84ce303458900e5ff08f837ad037
#
_cell.length_a   1.000
_cell.length_b   1.000
_cell.length_c   1.000
_cell.angle_alpha   90.00
_cell.angle_beta   90.00
_cell.angle_gamma   90.00
#
_symmetry.space_group_name_H-M   'P 1'
#
loop_
_entity.id
_entity.type
_entity.pdbx_description
1 polymer ?
#
loop_
_entity_poly.entity_id
_entity_poly.type
_entity_poly.pdbx_seq_one_letter_code
_entity_poly.pdbx_strand_id
1 'polypeptide(L)'
;MKQVISSLMQHPVHSVSMEDSVERVEALLAGKRLSWVPVLEPAHGEVVGVISSSDLVGFHAQERDAATTYAWQMCSYKPLMVDVGTPVAEVARLMVERGIHHVVVTDANGIAGVVSSLDFVRRFRDDEGA
;
A
#
# COMPACT_ATOMS: atom_id res chain seq x y z
N MET A 1 -1.59 21.37 16.06
CA MET A 1 -0.30 21.23 15.39
C MET A 1 -0.48 20.48 14.09
N LYS A 2 0.12 21.00 13.06
CA LYS A 2 0.00 20.39 11.73
C LYS A 2 1.09 19.35 11.56
N GLN A 3 0.71 18.09 11.47
CA GLN A 3 1.63 17.01 11.20
C GLN A 3 1.58 16.64 9.72
N VAL A 4 2.73 16.23 9.19
CA VAL A 4 2.83 15.74 7.82
C VAL A 4 2.82 14.21 7.80
N ILE A 5 2.48 13.66 6.65
CA ILE A 5 2.23 12.21 6.53
C ILE A 5 3.45 11.37 6.85
N SER A 6 4.66 11.89 6.68
CA SER A 6 5.86 11.13 7.04
C SER A 6 5.89 10.74 8.51
N SER A 7 5.22 11.50 9.40
CA SER A 7 5.15 11.16 10.82
C SER A 7 4.29 9.93 11.11
N LEU A 8 3.45 9.54 10.15
CA LEU A 8 2.49 8.44 10.30
C LEU A 8 2.87 7.22 9.48
N MET A 9 3.69 7.40 8.44
CA MET A 9 4.01 6.33 7.51
C MET A 9 4.85 5.23 8.15
N GLN A 10 4.71 4.01 7.62
CA GLN A 10 5.54 2.87 7.99
C GLN A 10 6.66 2.69 6.99
N HIS A 11 7.82 2.31 7.49
CA HIS A 11 9.02 1.99 6.71
C HIS A 11 9.88 1.02 7.53
N PRO A 12 10.72 0.21 6.89
CA PRO A 12 10.97 0.16 5.45
C PRO A 12 9.77 -0.39 4.69
N VAL A 13 9.71 -0.07 3.40
CA VAL A 13 8.61 -0.50 2.55
C VAL A 13 8.89 -1.89 1.99
N HIS A 14 7.93 -2.79 2.14
CA HIS A 14 7.93 -4.06 1.42
C HIS A 14 7.16 -3.87 0.12
N SER A 15 7.69 -4.37 -0.98
CA SER A 15 7.06 -4.25 -2.29
C SER A 15 7.29 -5.51 -3.11
N VAL A 16 6.56 -5.64 -4.21
CA VAL A 16 6.75 -6.72 -5.17
C VAL A 16 6.96 -6.13 -6.55
N SER A 17 7.60 -6.92 -7.43
CA SER A 17 7.71 -6.57 -8.84
C SER A 17 6.42 -6.93 -9.55
N MET A 18 6.05 -6.14 -10.57
CA MET A 18 4.92 -6.47 -11.43
C MET A 18 5.08 -7.83 -12.09
N GLU A 19 6.31 -8.34 -12.21
CA GLU A 19 6.63 -9.64 -12.81
C GLU A 19 6.64 -10.78 -11.80
N ASP A 20 6.43 -10.51 -10.53
CA ASP A 20 6.30 -11.57 -9.52
C ASP A 20 4.97 -12.30 -9.70
N SER A 21 4.96 -13.61 -9.40
CA SER A 21 3.71 -14.38 -9.40
C SER A 21 2.81 -13.97 -8.23
N VAL A 22 1.52 -14.16 -8.41
CA VAL A 22 0.55 -13.92 -7.32
C VAL A 22 0.88 -14.79 -6.11
N GLU A 23 1.33 -16.04 -6.34
CA GLU A 23 1.76 -16.94 -5.28
C GLU A 23 2.87 -16.32 -4.43
N ARG A 24 3.86 -15.67 -5.08
CA ARG A 24 4.94 -14.99 -4.38
C ARG A 24 4.45 -13.79 -3.58
N VAL A 25 3.50 -13.04 -4.14
CA VAL A 25 2.88 -11.91 -3.42
C VAL A 25 2.18 -12.40 -2.16
N GLU A 26 1.42 -13.48 -2.27
CA GLU A 26 0.73 -14.07 -1.12
C GLU A 26 1.71 -14.52 -0.04
N ALA A 27 2.81 -15.14 -0.44
CA ALA A 27 3.84 -15.59 0.48
C ALA A 27 4.46 -14.41 1.24
N LEU A 28 4.69 -13.29 0.57
CA LEU A 28 5.22 -12.09 1.20
C LEU A 28 4.24 -11.51 2.21
N LEU A 29 2.97 -11.36 1.82
CA LEU A 29 1.94 -10.83 2.72
C LEU A 29 1.80 -11.69 3.96
N ALA A 30 1.73 -13.01 3.79
CA ALA A 30 1.61 -13.94 4.92
C ALA A 30 2.86 -13.93 5.80
N GLY A 31 4.04 -13.99 5.20
CA GLY A 31 5.30 -14.06 5.92
C GLY A 31 5.63 -12.81 6.70
N LYS A 32 5.28 -11.65 6.20
CA LYS A 32 5.53 -10.36 6.85
C LYS A 32 4.30 -9.80 7.58
N ARG A 33 3.19 -10.52 7.55
CA ARG A 33 1.92 -10.11 8.17
C ARG A 33 1.44 -8.75 7.66
N LEU A 34 1.50 -8.58 6.35
CA LEU A 34 1.09 -7.36 5.69
C LEU A 34 -0.32 -7.53 5.13
N SER A 35 -1.08 -6.44 5.09
CA SER A 35 -2.42 -6.43 4.48
C SER A 35 -2.41 -5.95 3.03
N TRP A 36 -1.30 -5.37 2.58
CA TRP A 36 -1.17 -4.87 1.22
C TRP A 36 0.29 -4.58 0.89
N VAL A 37 0.61 -4.50 -0.40
CA VAL A 37 1.94 -4.10 -0.87
C VAL A 37 1.84 -3.29 -2.15
N PRO A 38 2.74 -2.34 -2.37
CA PRO A 38 2.91 -1.70 -3.68
C PRO A 38 3.50 -2.69 -4.68
N VAL A 39 3.10 -2.52 -5.94
CA VAL A 39 3.62 -3.27 -7.08
C VAL A 39 4.46 -2.31 -7.92
N LEU A 40 5.72 -2.68 -8.15
CA LEU A 40 6.69 -1.83 -8.83
C LEU A 40 7.04 -2.36 -10.21
N GLU A 41 7.30 -1.45 -11.15
CA GLU A 41 7.93 -1.85 -12.40
C GLU A 41 9.44 -1.96 -12.14
N PRO A 42 10.10 -3.03 -12.65
CA PRO A 42 11.47 -3.35 -12.24
C PRO A 42 12.55 -2.41 -12.77
N ALA A 43 12.34 -1.79 -13.94
CA ALA A 43 13.39 -0.97 -14.56
C ALA A 43 13.68 0.32 -13.81
N HIS A 44 12.64 1.00 -13.31
CA HIS A 44 12.76 2.31 -12.66
C HIS A 44 12.22 2.34 -11.24
N GLY A 45 11.63 1.23 -10.77
CA GLY A 45 11.07 1.16 -9.43
C GLY A 45 9.82 2.01 -9.22
N GLU A 46 9.15 2.40 -10.30
CA GLU A 46 7.91 3.18 -10.20
C GLU A 46 6.75 2.31 -9.74
N VAL A 47 5.86 2.90 -8.95
CA VAL A 47 4.66 2.20 -8.47
C VAL A 47 3.65 2.14 -9.60
N VAL A 48 3.27 0.93 -10.00
CA VAL A 48 2.24 0.72 -11.03
C VAL A 48 0.89 0.37 -10.44
N GLY A 49 0.86 -0.14 -9.20
CA GLY A 49 -0.38 -0.51 -8.56
C GLY A 49 -0.17 -0.99 -7.14
N VAL A 50 -1.22 -1.54 -6.57
CA VAL A 50 -1.19 -2.14 -5.24
C VAL A 50 -1.96 -3.45 -5.24
N ILE A 51 -1.60 -4.35 -4.34
CA ILE A 51 -2.33 -5.60 -4.10
C ILE A 51 -2.61 -5.69 -2.61
N SER A 52 -3.89 -5.89 -2.26
CA SER A 52 -4.32 -6.05 -0.89
C SER A 52 -4.79 -7.48 -0.62
N SER A 53 -4.95 -7.82 0.67
CA SER A 53 -5.51 -9.11 1.06
C SER A 53 -6.90 -9.33 0.46
N SER A 54 -7.73 -8.29 0.38
CA SER A 54 -9.06 -8.41 -0.22
C SER A 54 -8.99 -8.66 -1.72
N ASP A 55 -7.99 -8.11 -2.41
CA ASP A 55 -7.78 -8.40 -3.84
C ASP A 55 -7.47 -9.88 -4.05
N LEU A 56 -6.70 -10.48 -3.14
CA LEU A 56 -6.34 -11.90 -3.22
C LEU A 56 -7.55 -12.80 -2.96
N VAL A 57 -8.43 -12.40 -2.04
CA VAL A 57 -9.69 -13.14 -1.84
C VAL A 57 -10.51 -13.15 -3.13
N GLY A 58 -10.67 -12.00 -3.77
CA GLY A 58 -11.36 -11.90 -5.05
C GLY A 58 -10.70 -12.71 -6.16
N PHE A 59 -9.37 -12.71 -6.18
CA PHE A 59 -8.59 -13.47 -7.15
C PHE A 59 -8.89 -14.98 -7.03
N HIS A 60 -8.85 -15.52 -5.82
CA HIS A 60 -9.11 -16.94 -5.58
C HIS A 60 -10.57 -17.30 -5.82
N ALA A 61 -11.50 -16.37 -5.57
CA ALA A 61 -12.91 -16.57 -5.87
C ALA A 61 -13.18 -16.77 -7.38
N GLN A 62 -12.28 -16.25 -8.22
CA GLN A 62 -12.35 -16.43 -9.68
C GLN A 62 -11.67 -17.71 -10.16
N GLU A 63 -11.17 -18.53 -9.25
CA GLU A 63 -10.50 -19.79 -9.56
C GLU A 63 -9.30 -19.64 -10.49
N ARG A 64 -8.58 -18.52 -10.38
CA ARG A 64 -7.38 -18.26 -11.17
C ARG A 64 -6.15 -18.91 -10.51
N ASP A 65 -5.17 -19.25 -11.32
CA ASP A 65 -3.95 -19.91 -10.84
C ASP A 65 -2.89 -18.89 -10.39
N ALA A 66 -2.62 -18.87 -9.08
CA ALA A 66 -1.67 -17.94 -8.46
C ALA A 66 -0.23 -18.19 -8.93
N ALA A 67 0.13 -19.44 -9.29
CA ALA A 67 1.49 -19.77 -9.70
C ALA A 67 1.81 -19.25 -11.11
N THR A 68 0.80 -19.06 -11.96
CA THR A 68 0.98 -18.65 -13.36
C THR A 68 0.46 -17.28 -13.68
N THR A 69 -0.11 -16.56 -12.71
CA THR A 69 -0.60 -15.19 -12.89
C THR A 69 0.43 -14.22 -12.31
N TYR A 70 0.77 -13.19 -13.07
CA TYR A 70 1.68 -12.13 -12.63
C TYR A 70 0.94 -11.05 -11.82
N ALA A 71 1.68 -10.41 -10.92
CA ALA A 71 1.12 -9.35 -10.10
C ALA A 71 0.45 -8.25 -10.93
N TRP A 72 1.04 -7.84 -12.07
CA TRP A 72 0.47 -6.80 -12.93
C TRP A 72 -0.88 -7.19 -13.52
N GLN A 73 -1.19 -8.48 -13.60
CA GLN A 73 -2.44 -8.96 -14.21
C GLN A 73 -3.64 -8.84 -13.26
N MET A 74 -3.40 -8.60 -11.98
CA MET A 74 -4.50 -8.54 -11.01
C MET A 74 -4.41 -7.36 -10.03
N CYS A 75 -3.34 -6.59 -10.05
CA CYS A 75 -3.19 -5.45 -9.13
C CYS A 75 -4.20 -4.34 -9.46
N SER A 76 -4.50 -3.52 -8.45
CA SER A 76 -5.28 -2.31 -8.64
C SER A 76 -4.36 -1.21 -9.13
N TYR A 77 -4.67 -0.64 -10.28
CA TYR A 77 -3.87 0.43 -10.88
C TYR A 77 -4.28 1.79 -10.32
N LYS A 78 -3.42 2.79 -10.51
CA LYS A 78 -3.62 4.18 -10.06
C LYS A 78 -3.75 4.28 -8.53
N PRO A 79 -2.74 3.80 -7.79
CA PRO A 79 -2.75 3.96 -6.34
C PRO A 79 -2.68 5.44 -5.97
N LEU A 80 -3.24 5.81 -4.82
CA LEU A 80 -3.05 7.16 -4.31
C LEU A 80 -1.62 7.30 -3.82
N MET A 81 -0.92 8.29 -4.36
CA MET A 81 0.45 8.61 -3.94
C MET A 81 0.46 10.05 -3.46
N VAL A 82 1.13 10.28 -2.33
CA VAL A 82 1.27 11.61 -1.74
C VAL A 82 2.71 11.85 -1.38
N ASP A 83 3.11 13.12 -1.35
CA ASP A 83 4.45 13.50 -0.94
C ASP A 83 4.60 13.41 0.59
N VAL A 84 5.83 13.16 1.06
CA VAL A 84 6.17 13.07 2.50
C VAL A 84 5.73 14.28 3.30
N GLY A 85 5.66 15.45 2.67
CA GLY A 85 5.28 16.70 3.30
C GLY A 85 3.78 16.98 3.30
N THR A 86 2.96 16.07 2.76
CA THR A 86 1.51 16.28 2.72
C THR A 86 0.92 16.24 4.13
N PRO A 87 0.07 17.21 4.50
CA PRO A 87 -0.55 17.19 5.82
C PRO A 87 -1.38 15.93 6.06
N VAL A 88 -1.30 15.39 7.27
CA VAL A 88 -2.06 14.19 7.68
C VAL A 88 -3.55 14.38 7.42
N ALA A 89 -4.09 15.56 7.76
CA ALA A 89 -5.52 15.85 7.56
C ALA A 89 -5.92 15.78 6.08
N GLU A 90 -5.05 16.22 5.18
CA GLU A 90 -5.33 16.18 3.74
C GLU A 90 -5.35 14.72 3.24
N VAL A 91 -4.42 13.90 3.69
CA VAL A 91 -4.39 12.49 3.32
C VAL A 91 -5.66 11.79 3.82
N ALA A 92 -6.05 12.04 5.07
CA ALA A 92 -7.28 11.49 5.64
C ALA A 92 -8.50 11.88 4.79
N ARG A 93 -8.59 13.14 4.39
CA ARG A 93 -9.69 13.65 3.56
C ARG A 93 -9.74 12.91 2.21
N LEU A 94 -8.58 12.75 1.56
CA LEU A 94 -8.50 12.06 0.27
C LEU A 94 -8.93 10.59 0.39
N MET A 95 -8.51 9.93 1.48
CA MET A 95 -8.88 8.53 1.70
C MET A 95 -10.39 8.38 1.88
N VAL A 96 -11.01 9.27 2.66
CA VAL A 96 -12.46 9.24 2.88
C VAL A 96 -13.20 9.52 1.57
N GLU A 97 -12.82 10.58 0.86
CA GLU A 97 -13.48 10.98 -0.39
C GLU A 97 -13.40 9.90 -1.47
N ARG A 98 -12.27 9.19 -1.55
CA ARG A 98 -12.05 8.18 -2.57
C ARG A 98 -12.39 6.77 -2.12
N GLY A 99 -12.74 6.57 -0.85
CA GLY A 99 -13.05 5.27 -0.30
C GLY A 99 -11.89 4.30 -0.34
N ILE A 100 -10.67 4.79 -0.14
CA ILE A 100 -9.46 3.97 -0.20
C ILE A 100 -8.84 3.82 1.19
N HIS A 101 -8.11 2.72 1.37
CA HIS A 101 -7.54 2.35 2.68
C HIS A 101 -6.02 2.37 2.70
N HIS A 102 -5.36 2.57 1.55
CA HIS A 102 -3.92 2.45 1.41
C HIS A 102 -3.37 3.59 0.59
N VAL A 103 -2.25 4.17 1.04
CA VAL A 103 -1.60 5.30 0.39
C VAL A 103 -0.10 5.03 0.30
N VAL A 104 0.49 5.30 -0.85
CA VAL A 104 1.93 5.25 -1.04
C VAL A 104 2.49 6.65 -0.82
N VAL A 105 3.50 6.77 0.02
CA VAL A 105 4.16 8.04 0.32
C VAL A 105 5.48 8.09 -0.43
N THR A 106 5.70 9.17 -1.16
CA THR A 106 6.89 9.32 -2.00
C THR A 106 7.70 10.55 -1.62
N ASP A 107 8.98 10.53 -1.96
CA ASP A 107 9.87 11.68 -1.89
C ASP A 107 10.64 11.81 -3.21
N ALA A 108 11.67 12.64 -3.24
CA ALA A 108 12.46 12.86 -4.45
C ALA A 108 13.17 11.59 -4.95
N ASN A 109 13.36 10.60 -4.08
CA ASN A 109 14.07 9.35 -4.40
C ASN A 109 13.13 8.18 -4.72
N GLY A 110 11.80 8.38 -4.65
CA GLY A 110 10.82 7.34 -4.91
C GLY A 110 9.96 7.06 -3.69
N ILE A 111 9.65 5.77 -3.44
CA ILE A 111 8.80 5.39 -2.31
C ILE A 111 9.55 5.62 -1.00
N ALA A 112 8.94 6.42 -0.11
CA ALA A 112 9.48 6.69 1.23
C ALA A 112 8.79 5.85 2.30
N GLY A 113 7.52 5.55 2.12
CA GLY A 113 6.76 4.80 3.11
C GLY A 113 5.38 4.42 2.61
N VAL A 114 4.61 3.79 3.47
CA VAL A 114 3.22 3.41 3.19
C VAL A 114 2.35 3.76 4.39
N VAL A 115 1.08 4.05 4.13
CA VAL A 115 0.11 4.41 5.15
C VAL A 115 -1.19 3.65 4.88
N SER A 116 -1.79 3.11 5.93
CA SER A 116 -3.11 2.48 5.86
C SER A 116 -4.08 3.20 6.79
N SER A 117 -5.37 2.96 6.61
CA SER A 117 -6.39 3.50 7.50
C SER A 117 -6.15 3.08 8.96
N LEU A 118 -5.61 1.89 9.18
CA LEU A 118 -5.30 1.41 10.53
C LEU A 118 -4.20 2.26 11.20
N ASP A 119 -3.29 2.84 10.45
CA ASP A 119 -2.25 3.72 11.01
C ASP A 119 -2.88 4.98 11.63
N PHE A 120 -3.93 5.52 11.01
CA PHE A 120 -4.70 6.64 11.57
C PHE A 120 -5.39 6.22 12.86
N VAL A 121 -6.00 5.05 12.87
CA VAL A 121 -6.68 4.53 14.06
C VAL A 121 -5.70 4.35 15.22
N ARG A 122 -4.52 3.79 14.95
CA ARG A 122 -3.47 3.61 15.96
C ARG A 122 -3.00 4.96 16.50
N ARG A 123 -2.79 5.95 15.64
CA ARG A 123 -2.37 7.29 16.07
C ARG A 123 -3.43 7.92 16.94
N PHE A 124 -4.71 7.83 16.54
CA PHE A 124 -5.81 8.35 17.33
C PHE A 124 -5.87 7.70 18.71
N ARG A 125 -5.77 6.37 18.77
CA ARG A 125 -5.74 5.63 20.02
C ARG A 125 -4.60 6.09 20.93
N ASP A 126 -3.39 6.23 20.37
CA ASP A 126 -2.21 6.58 21.13
C ASP A 126 -2.29 8.02 21.66
N ASP A 127 -2.81 8.96 20.85
CA ASP A 127 -2.99 10.35 21.25
C ASP A 127 -4.02 10.47 22.36
N GLU A 128 -5.14 9.72 22.28
CA GLU A 128 -6.18 9.74 23.29
C GLU A 128 -5.79 8.98 24.57
N GLY A 129 -4.94 7.99 24.43
CA GLY A 129 -4.45 7.18 25.55
C GLY A 129 -3.31 7.84 26.33
N ALA A 130 -2.74 8.90 25.78
CA ALA A 130 -1.66 9.64 26.46
C ALA A 130 -2.19 10.69 27.43
#